data_b02b62d050175f82c464825af179d9a6
#
_entry.id   b02b62d050175f82c464825af179d9a6
#
_cell.length_a   1.000
_cell.length_b   1.000
_cell.length_c   1.000
_cell.angle_alpha   90.00
_cell.angle_beta   90.00
_cell.angle_gamma   90.00
#
_symmetry.space_group_name_H-M   'P 1'
#
loop_
_entity.id
_entity.type
_entity.pdbx_description
1 polymer ?
#
loop_
_entity_poly.entity_id
_entity_poly.type
_entity_poly.pdbx_seq_one_letter_code
_entity_poly.pdbx_strand_id
1 'polypeptide(L)'
;MRKTILWVASGCMLAAASTKKIDFKRDIAPILEQRCFECHYPGTSSSGIELKGRDELISQGTVVPFKPAESFFYNCMVDGWMPPAGKVVATELAMVHDWIEQGAPWPAGVVLKKQEKPAPVATPASVELDNVKRIHDLIAAKKASPETHPYKVTIPNTTVSYDMTPIPAGDFEMGSSKPAESPQHKVHVDAFWMQTHEVTWDEFHLFMFAAQANEKAGQDKTVDAISRPTHPYVEMSFGMGIEGFPAISMTQHAANKYAEWLSAKTGEFYRLPTEAEWEYACKAGGKPSAPLADVAWYAANSTGKYQKVASKKPIAFGLFDMLGNVSEWTLDQLAPYSAATQNNPWVALKTAYPAAVRGGNWNDPPETLTCESRLGSDASWKQQDPQLPKSIWYETDAPWLGFRLVRPAKVPTAEEMFRYWNNGVEHDEQ
;
A
#
# COMPACT_ATOMS: atom_id res chain seq x y z
N MET A 1 9.86 70.11 22.86
CA MET A 1 10.16 68.67 22.71
C MET A 1 9.77 68.25 21.29
N ARG A 2 10.77 68.11 20.41
CA ARG A 2 10.54 67.70 18.99
C ARG A 2 10.71 66.18 18.94
N LYS A 3 9.65 65.46 18.54
CA LYS A 3 9.66 64.02 18.26
C LYS A 3 10.16 63.79 16.83
N THR A 4 11.33 63.17 16.72
CA THR A 4 11.88 62.75 15.44
C THR A 4 11.27 61.38 15.08
N ILE A 5 10.56 61.32 13.95
CA ILE A 5 10.01 60.05 13.39
C ILE A 5 11.07 59.45 12.49
N LEU A 6 11.62 58.27 12.90
CA LEU A 6 12.49 57.47 12.04
C LEU A 6 11.63 56.69 11.03
N TRP A 7 11.83 56.94 9.74
CA TRP A 7 11.32 56.12 8.68
C TRP A 7 12.27 54.91 8.48
N VAL A 8 11.79 53.71 8.75
CA VAL A 8 12.45 52.45 8.37
C VAL A 8 12.05 52.13 6.95
N ALA A 9 12.93 52.31 6.01
CA ALA A 9 12.76 51.91 4.63
C ALA A 9 12.88 50.37 4.57
N SER A 10 11.76 49.68 4.37
CA SER A 10 11.71 48.25 4.09
C SER A 10 12.23 48.03 2.66
N GLY A 11 13.48 47.59 2.57
CA GLY A 11 14.10 47.21 1.28
C GLY A 11 13.44 45.94 0.74
N CYS A 12 12.63 46.11 -0.29
CA CYS A 12 12.15 44.99 -1.11
C CYS A 12 13.35 44.45 -1.88
N MET A 13 13.89 43.28 -1.45
CA MET A 13 14.85 42.53 -2.25
C MET A 13 14.12 42.00 -3.48
N LEU A 14 14.22 42.69 -4.60
CA LEU A 14 13.95 42.09 -5.91
C LEU A 14 14.93 40.95 -6.10
N ALA A 15 14.44 39.72 -6.07
CA ALA A 15 15.19 38.56 -6.54
C ALA A 15 15.54 38.83 -8.00
N ALA A 16 16.85 38.87 -8.31
CA ALA A 16 17.33 39.01 -9.67
C ALA A 16 16.81 37.81 -10.50
N ALA A 17 15.94 38.09 -11.48
CA ALA A 17 15.49 37.08 -12.43
C ALA A 17 16.71 36.47 -13.11
N SER A 18 16.76 35.15 -13.19
CA SER A 18 17.81 34.43 -13.92
C SER A 18 17.80 34.87 -15.38
N THR A 19 18.89 35.48 -15.82
CA THR A 19 19.05 35.96 -17.21
C THR A 19 19.42 34.83 -18.16
N LYS A 20 19.43 33.58 -17.72
CA LYS A 20 19.80 32.44 -18.55
C LYS A 20 18.66 32.11 -19.51
N LYS A 21 18.93 32.24 -20.81
CA LYS A 21 18.00 31.82 -21.86
C LYS A 21 17.76 30.32 -21.78
N ILE A 22 16.53 29.90 -21.58
CA ILE A 22 16.11 28.50 -21.58
C ILE A 22 16.10 27.97 -23.01
N ASP A 23 16.77 26.86 -23.23
CA ASP A 23 16.73 26.10 -24.47
C ASP A 23 15.77 24.91 -24.30
N PHE A 24 14.69 24.89 -25.09
CA PHE A 24 13.66 23.86 -24.95
C PHE A 24 14.22 22.43 -25.07
N LYS A 25 15.06 22.18 -26.10
CA LYS A 25 15.59 20.83 -26.37
C LYS A 25 16.54 20.33 -25.27
N ARG A 26 17.34 21.25 -24.72
CA ARG A 26 18.34 20.90 -23.73
C ARG A 26 17.79 20.91 -22.32
N ASP A 27 16.94 21.89 -21.97
CA ASP A 27 16.57 22.19 -20.58
C ASP A 27 15.17 21.69 -20.25
N ILE A 28 14.22 21.66 -21.19
CA ILE A 28 12.79 21.39 -20.93
C ILE A 28 12.36 20.03 -21.47
N ALA A 29 12.69 19.68 -22.72
CA ALA A 29 12.26 18.42 -23.31
C ALA A 29 12.64 17.19 -22.46
N PRO A 30 13.86 17.10 -21.87
CA PRO A 30 14.20 15.99 -20.99
C PRO A 30 13.31 15.89 -19.74
N ILE A 31 12.92 17.03 -19.15
CA ILE A 31 12.04 17.07 -17.99
C ILE A 31 10.65 16.54 -18.38
N LEU A 32 10.10 17.05 -19.49
CA LEU A 32 8.79 16.62 -20.00
C LEU A 32 8.79 15.13 -20.37
N GLU A 33 9.82 14.65 -21.05
CA GLU A 33 9.95 13.26 -21.48
C GLU A 33 10.07 12.29 -20.29
N GLN A 34 10.82 12.67 -19.26
CA GLN A 34 11.06 11.82 -18.08
C GLN A 34 9.92 11.85 -17.06
N ARG A 35 9.25 13.00 -16.91
CA ARG A 35 8.30 13.23 -15.81
C ARG A 35 6.85 13.25 -16.23
N CYS A 36 6.55 13.62 -17.48
CA CYS A 36 5.20 13.95 -17.90
C CYS A 36 4.71 13.12 -19.10
N PHE A 37 5.59 12.85 -20.06
CA PHE A 37 5.19 12.32 -21.35
C PHE A 37 4.68 10.88 -21.31
N GLU A 38 5.01 10.12 -20.27
CA GLU A 38 4.48 8.76 -20.09
C GLU A 38 2.95 8.72 -19.98
N CYS A 39 2.38 9.70 -19.28
CA CYS A 39 0.93 9.80 -19.06
C CYS A 39 0.25 10.79 -20.01
N HIS A 40 1.01 11.70 -20.62
CA HIS A 40 0.49 12.80 -21.42
C HIS A 40 0.95 12.76 -22.91
N TYR A 41 1.22 11.57 -23.46
CA TYR A 41 1.55 11.45 -24.87
C TYR A 41 0.30 11.45 -25.78
N PRO A 42 0.45 11.82 -27.04
CA PRO A 42 -0.68 11.91 -27.97
C PRO A 42 -1.48 10.60 -28.10
N GLY A 43 -2.79 10.68 -27.82
CA GLY A 43 -3.71 9.56 -27.96
C GLY A 43 -3.97 8.74 -26.68
N THR A 44 -3.35 9.09 -25.54
CA THR A 44 -3.50 8.31 -24.29
C THR A 44 -3.70 9.15 -23.05
N SER A 45 -4.01 10.43 -23.16
CA SER A 45 -4.12 11.26 -21.98
C SER A 45 -5.31 10.85 -21.12
N SER A 46 -5.03 10.30 -19.95
CA SER A 46 -6.01 10.00 -18.91
C SER A 46 -6.65 11.26 -18.30
N SER A 47 -6.04 12.43 -18.52
CA SER A 47 -6.47 13.72 -17.95
C SER A 47 -6.94 14.75 -18.99
N GLY A 48 -7.03 14.37 -20.27
CA GLY A 48 -7.37 15.29 -21.35
C GLY A 48 -6.23 16.24 -21.78
N ILE A 49 -5.06 16.21 -21.14
CA ILE A 49 -3.89 17.04 -21.47
C ILE A 49 -2.89 16.20 -22.26
N GLU A 50 -2.60 16.61 -23.50
CA GLU A 50 -1.64 15.96 -24.35
C GLU A 50 -0.44 16.87 -24.65
N LEU A 51 0.77 16.36 -24.48
CA LEU A 51 2.02 17.10 -24.77
C LEU A 51 2.39 16.99 -26.25
N LYS A 52 1.52 17.49 -27.15
CA LYS A 52 1.72 17.51 -28.60
C LYS A 52 2.57 18.67 -29.07
N GLY A 53 2.56 19.77 -28.35
CA GLY A 53 3.26 21.00 -28.70
C GLY A 53 2.75 22.20 -27.88
N ARG A 54 3.39 23.35 -28.16
CA ARG A 54 3.10 24.60 -27.46
C ARG A 54 1.64 25.05 -27.59
N ASP A 55 1.12 25.04 -28.82
CA ASP A 55 -0.22 25.56 -29.11
C ASP A 55 -1.30 24.72 -28.41
N GLU A 56 -1.09 23.43 -28.26
CA GLU A 56 -1.98 22.53 -27.53
C GLU A 56 -2.05 22.92 -26.05
N LEU A 57 -0.90 23.08 -25.39
CA LEU A 57 -0.84 23.46 -23.96
C LEU A 57 -1.45 24.83 -23.68
N ILE A 58 -1.33 25.77 -24.64
CA ILE A 58 -1.92 27.10 -24.52
C ILE A 58 -3.43 27.06 -24.77
N SER A 59 -3.90 26.35 -25.81
CA SER A 59 -5.31 26.25 -26.16
C SER A 59 -6.12 25.56 -25.09
N GLN A 60 -5.53 24.61 -24.37
CA GLN A 60 -6.13 23.94 -23.22
C GLN A 60 -6.09 24.78 -21.93
N GLY A 61 -5.50 26.00 -21.96
CA GLY A 61 -5.34 26.83 -20.77
C GLY A 61 -4.36 26.27 -19.72
N THR A 62 -3.60 25.24 -20.08
CA THR A 62 -2.70 24.54 -19.16
C THR A 62 -1.43 25.34 -18.90
N VAL A 63 -0.93 26.05 -19.92
CA VAL A 63 0.21 26.98 -19.84
C VAL A 63 -0.23 28.37 -20.28
N VAL A 64 -0.02 29.37 -19.43
CA VAL A 64 -0.22 30.79 -19.74
C VAL A 64 1.15 31.41 -19.99
N PRO A 65 1.53 31.71 -21.24
CA PRO A 65 2.85 32.28 -21.56
C PRO A 65 3.15 33.54 -20.75
N PHE A 66 4.36 33.67 -20.26
CA PHE A 66 4.88 34.76 -19.42
C PHE A 66 4.28 34.83 -18.01
N LYS A 67 3.46 33.83 -17.61
CA LYS A 67 2.74 33.84 -16.33
C LYS A 67 2.82 32.48 -15.63
N PRO A 68 3.94 32.11 -15.02
CA PRO A 68 4.08 30.84 -14.33
C PRO A 68 3.01 30.60 -13.26
N ALA A 69 2.74 31.62 -12.43
CA ALA A 69 1.75 31.52 -11.34
C ALA A 69 0.30 31.33 -11.81
N GLU A 70 -0.03 31.71 -13.06
CA GLU A 70 -1.34 31.49 -13.67
C GLU A 70 -1.40 30.18 -14.49
N SER A 71 -0.26 29.45 -14.62
CA SER A 71 -0.15 28.22 -15.39
C SER A 71 -0.49 27.01 -14.54
N PHE A 72 -1.60 26.34 -14.82
CA PHE A 72 -2.04 25.12 -14.14
C PHE A 72 -0.93 24.05 -14.16
N PHE A 73 -0.26 23.89 -15.32
CA PHE A 73 0.85 22.97 -15.51
C PHE A 73 1.97 23.14 -14.47
N TYR A 74 2.36 24.39 -14.17
CA TYR A 74 3.40 24.70 -13.20
C TYR A 74 2.89 24.51 -11.76
N ASN A 75 1.67 24.96 -11.48
CA ASN A 75 1.09 24.87 -10.13
C ASN A 75 0.94 23.42 -9.69
N CYS A 76 0.50 22.51 -10.57
CA CYS A 76 0.43 21.07 -10.26
C CYS A 76 1.79 20.49 -9.84
N MET A 77 2.91 20.98 -10.40
CA MET A 77 4.25 20.55 -10.01
C MET A 77 4.68 21.16 -8.67
N VAL A 78 4.37 22.43 -8.43
CA VAL A 78 4.65 23.11 -7.16
C VAL A 78 3.90 22.46 -6.01
N ASP A 79 2.61 22.19 -6.21
CA ASP A 79 1.73 21.58 -5.21
C ASP A 79 1.99 20.08 -5.03
N GLY A 80 2.82 19.49 -5.89
CA GLY A 80 3.19 18.08 -5.84
C GLY A 80 2.10 17.12 -6.33
N TRP A 81 1.12 17.61 -7.08
CA TRP A 81 0.08 16.77 -7.70
C TRP A 81 0.60 16.05 -8.95
N MET A 82 1.56 16.66 -9.67
CA MET A 82 2.18 16.11 -10.86
C MET A 82 3.71 16.30 -10.84
N PRO A 83 4.46 15.27 -11.25
CA PRO A 83 4.05 13.90 -11.59
C PRO A 83 3.72 13.08 -10.31
N PRO A 84 2.78 12.12 -10.39
CA PRO A 84 2.41 11.28 -9.24
C PRO A 84 3.59 10.42 -8.74
N ALA A 85 4.47 10.02 -9.63
CA ALA A 85 5.64 9.18 -9.36
C ALA A 85 6.89 10.00 -8.96
N GLY A 86 6.77 10.84 -7.94
CA GLY A 86 7.90 11.56 -7.36
C GLY A 86 7.92 13.06 -7.67
N LYS A 87 8.41 13.85 -6.71
CA LYS A 87 8.48 15.32 -6.82
C LYS A 87 9.48 15.76 -7.90
N VAL A 88 9.08 16.75 -8.67
CA VAL A 88 10.01 17.49 -9.52
C VAL A 88 11.04 18.18 -8.62
N VAL A 89 12.32 18.00 -8.89
CA VAL A 89 13.35 18.61 -8.04
C VAL A 89 13.38 20.13 -8.24
N ALA A 90 13.81 20.87 -7.23
CA ALA A 90 13.75 22.33 -7.22
C ALA A 90 14.43 22.97 -8.45
N THR A 91 15.49 22.37 -8.98
CA THR A 91 16.18 22.84 -10.19
C THR A 91 15.36 22.66 -11.46
N GLU A 92 14.63 21.54 -11.60
CA GLU A 92 13.72 21.30 -12.73
C GLU A 92 12.49 22.24 -12.65
N LEU A 93 11.95 22.43 -11.44
CA LEU A 93 10.87 23.39 -11.20
C LEU A 93 11.25 24.81 -11.59
N ALA A 94 12.47 25.25 -11.24
CA ALA A 94 12.98 26.55 -11.62
C ALA A 94 13.15 26.66 -13.15
N MET A 95 13.59 25.60 -13.83
CA MET A 95 13.71 25.61 -15.31
C MET A 95 12.34 25.71 -15.98
N VAL A 96 11.32 25.01 -15.49
CA VAL A 96 9.95 25.09 -16.01
C VAL A 96 9.35 26.47 -15.75
N HIS A 97 9.57 27.03 -14.56
CA HIS A 97 9.18 28.40 -14.24
C HIS A 97 9.76 29.41 -15.26
N ASP A 98 11.08 29.39 -15.42
CA ASP A 98 11.80 30.31 -16.30
C ASP A 98 11.42 30.12 -17.79
N TRP A 99 11.12 28.86 -18.18
CA TRP A 99 10.62 28.56 -19.52
C TRP A 99 9.25 29.20 -19.77
N ILE A 100 8.31 29.11 -18.83
CA ILE A 100 7.00 29.74 -18.95
C ILE A 100 7.13 31.27 -18.90
N GLU A 101 7.98 31.79 -18.03
CA GLU A 101 8.26 33.24 -17.92
C GLU A 101 8.85 33.83 -19.22
N GLN A 102 9.60 33.01 -19.99
CA GLN A 102 10.12 33.36 -21.31
C GLN A 102 9.12 33.13 -22.45
N GLY A 103 7.85 32.87 -22.14
CA GLY A 103 6.77 32.71 -23.11
C GLY A 103 6.55 31.25 -23.57
N ALA A 104 7.08 30.30 -22.85
CA ALA A 104 6.99 28.86 -23.12
C ALA A 104 7.42 28.52 -24.56
N PRO A 105 8.63 28.91 -25.03
CA PRO A 105 9.08 28.63 -26.38
C PRO A 105 9.22 27.12 -26.64
N TRP A 106 8.59 26.64 -27.71
CA TRP A 106 8.69 25.27 -28.18
C TRP A 106 9.02 25.30 -29.68
N PRO A 107 10.23 24.92 -30.08
CA PRO A 107 10.64 25.01 -31.48
C PRO A 107 9.81 24.12 -32.39
N ALA A 108 9.45 24.63 -33.58
CA ALA A 108 8.70 23.84 -34.55
C ALA A 108 9.44 22.55 -34.92
N GLY A 109 8.67 21.44 -35.03
CA GLY A 109 9.21 20.14 -35.39
C GLY A 109 9.88 19.37 -34.23
N VAL A 110 9.89 19.92 -33.01
CA VAL A 110 10.36 19.17 -31.83
C VAL A 110 9.21 18.32 -31.31
N VAL A 111 9.36 17.00 -31.44
CA VAL A 111 8.46 15.99 -30.92
C VAL A 111 9.13 15.36 -29.72
N LEU A 112 8.41 15.29 -28.58
CA LEU A 112 8.85 14.57 -27.38
C LEU A 112 8.87 13.07 -27.67
N LYS A 113 9.82 12.38 -27.09
CA LYS A 113 9.98 10.94 -27.24
C LYS A 113 9.55 10.26 -25.94
N LYS A 114 8.75 9.21 -26.05
CA LYS A 114 8.52 8.33 -24.92
C LYS A 114 9.87 7.74 -24.51
N GLN A 115 10.30 8.05 -23.30
CA GLN A 115 11.44 7.38 -22.71
C GLN A 115 11.02 5.93 -22.50
N GLU A 116 11.73 4.98 -23.10
CA GLU A 116 11.65 3.62 -22.59
C GLU A 116 12.16 3.70 -21.16
N LYS A 117 11.26 3.51 -20.16
CA LYS A 117 11.75 3.21 -18.82
C LYS A 117 12.72 2.05 -18.98
N PRO A 118 13.95 2.15 -18.43
CA PRO A 118 14.69 0.93 -18.22
C PRO A 118 13.69 0.00 -17.53
N ALA A 119 13.43 -1.16 -18.14
CA ALA A 119 12.58 -2.20 -17.55
C ALA A 119 12.94 -2.22 -16.06
N PRO A 120 12.01 -2.19 -15.12
CA PRO A 120 12.34 -2.24 -13.70
C PRO A 120 13.39 -3.33 -13.63
N VAL A 121 14.59 -2.97 -13.17
CA VAL A 121 15.65 -3.96 -12.99
C VAL A 121 15.01 -4.88 -11.97
N ALA A 122 14.43 -5.97 -12.47
CA ALA A 122 13.87 -6.99 -11.62
C ALA A 122 15.01 -7.31 -10.67
N THR A 123 14.85 -6.95 -9.40
CA THR A 123 15.86 -7.29 -8.42
C THR A 123 16.01 -8.80 -8.56
N PRO A 124 17.16 -9.35 -9.00
CA PRO A 124 17.22 -10.77 -9.26
C PRO A 124 16.73 -11.49 -8.01
N ALA A 125 15.89 -12.49 -8.13
CA ALA A 125 15.34 -13.23 -6.99
C ALA A 125 16.44 -13.64 -5.98
N SER A 126 17.69 -13.79 -6.45
CA SER A 126 18.87 -14.00 -5.61
C SER A 126 19.19 -12.81 -4.68
N VAL A 127 19.04 -11.57 -5.12
CA VAL A 127 19.33 -10.37 -4.30
C VAL A 127 18.25 -10.20 -3.23
N GLU A 128 16.99 -10.44 -3.58
CA GLU A 128 15.89 -10.43 -2.61
C GLU A 128 16.06 -11.55 -1.58
N LEU A 129 16.39 -12.77 -2.02
CA LEU A 129 16.66 -13.88 -1.11
C LEU A 129 17.84 -13.59 -0.17
N ASP A 130 18.90 -12.93 -0.64
CA ASP A 130 20.02 -12.52 0.21
C ASP A 130 19.61 -11.46 1.24
N ASN A 131 18.65 -10.58 0.91
CA ASN A 131 18.08 -9.67 1.90
C ASN A 131 17.23 -10.43 2.92
N VAL A 132 16.39 -11.36 2.48
CA VAL A 132 15.57 -12.21 3.37
C VAL A 132 16.45 -13.02 4.31
N LYS A 133 17.60 -13.54 3.85
CA LYS A 133 18.60 -14.22 4.73
C LYS A 133 19.11 -13.28 5.83
N ARG A 134 19.42 -12.01 5.50
CA ARG A 134 19.81 -11.03 6.51
C ARG A 134 18.70 -10.77 7.53
N ILE A 135 17.45 -10.67 7.09
CA ILE A 135 16.29 -10.53 8.00
C ILE A 135 16.16 -11.78 8.87
N HIS A 136 16.26 -12.97 8.30
CA HIS A 136 16.23 -14.23 9.05
C HIS A 136 17.32 -14.28 10.13
N ASP A 137 18.55 -13.88 9.82
CA ASP A 137 19.66 -13.86 10.78
C ASP A 137 19.42 -12.88 11.92
N LEU A 138 18.82 -11.71 11.63
CA LEU A 138 18.39 -10.74 12.66
C LEU A 138 17.34 -11.36 13.59
N ILE A 139 16.35 -12.05 13.05
CA ILE A 139 15.30 -12.72 13.81
C ILE A 139 15.88 -13.86 14.65
N ALA A 140 16.73 -14.69 14.06
CA ALA A 140 17.37 -15.81 14.74
C ALA A 140 18.31 -15.36 15.87
N ALA A 141 18.96 -14.21 15.73
CA ALA A 141 19.83 -13.64 16.77
C ALA A 141 19.03 -13.08 17.96
N LYS A 142 17.77 -12.72 17.77
CA LYS A 142 16.88 -12.26 18.83
C LYS A 142 16.43 -13.47 19.64
N LYS A 143 16.69 -13.46 20.96
CA LYS A 143 16.13 -14.49 21.83
C LYS A 143 14.61 -14.44 21.75
N ALA A 144 14.00 -15.57 21.40
CA ALA A 144 12.55 -15.69 21.41
C ALA A 144 12.03 -15.32 22.81
N SER A 145 11.17 -14.33 22.88
CA SER A 145 10.40 -14.07 24.10
C SER A 145 9.32 -15.13 24.17
N PRO A 146 9.25 -15.95 25.22
CA PRO A 146 8.19 -16.92 25.38
C PRO A 146 6.92 -16.22 25.86
N GLU A 147 6.39 -15.35 25.03
CA GLU A 147 5.13 -14.65 25.33
C GLU A 147 3.98 -15.65 25.23
N THR A 148 3.33 -15.93 26.34
CA THR A 148 2.13 -16.79 26.42
C THR A 148 0.84 -15.97 26.57
N HIS A 149 0.96 -14.63 26.60
CA HIS A 149 -0.11 -13.68 26.82
C HIS A 149 -0.16 -12.63 25.72
N PRO A 150 -1.29 -11.95 25.54
CA PRO A 150 -1.36 -10.79 24.64
C PRO A 150 -0.30 -9.75 24.99
N TYR A 151 0.34 -9.17 23.98
CA TYR A 151 1.38 -8.17 24.16
C TYR A 151 1.28 -7.06 23.11
N LYS A 152 1.82 -5.91 23.47
CA LYS A 152 1.87 -4.73 22.61
C LYS A 152 3.24 -4.64 21.94
N VAL A 153 3.25 -4.39 20.63
CA VAL A 153 4.45 -4.08 19.85
C VAL A 153 4.44 -2.60 19.50
N THR A 154 5.50 -1.89 19.82
CA THR A 154 5.73 -0.53 19.31
C THR A 154 6.71 -0.62 18.15
N ILE A 155 6.37 -0.06 17.00
CA ILE A 155 7.25 -0.05 15.82
C ILE A 155 8.47 0.81 16.15
N PRO A 156 9.70 0.28 15.99
CA PRO A 156 10.91 0.96 16.39
C PRO A 156 11.06 2.38 15.82
N ASN A 157 11.48 3.31 16.66
CA ASN A 157 11.67 4.75 16.37
C ASN A 157 10.36 5.52 16.09
N THR A 158 9.21 4.97 16.47
CA THR A 158 7.89 5.61 16.31
C THR A 158 7.08 5.52 17.60
N THR A 159 5.90 6.14 17.61
CA THR A 159 4.90 6.01 18.68
C THR A 159 3.76 5.06 18.30
N VAL A 160 3.77 4.54 17.07
CA VAL A 160 2.74 3.64 16.57
C VAL A 160 2.93 2.24 17.15
N SER A 161 1.85 1.65 17.60
CA SER A 161 1.86 0.32 18.21
C SER A 161 0.59 -0.46 17.87
N TYR A 162 0.71 -1.77 17.90
CA TYR A 162 -0.37 -2.74 17.70
C TYR A 162 -0.29 -3.84 18.74
N ASP A 163 -1.39 -4.58 18.92
CA ASP A 163 -1.48 -5.65 19.89
C ASP A 163 -1.52 -7.02 19.19
N MET A 164 -0.78 -7.97 19.76
CA MET A 164 -0.74 -9.38 19.32
C MET A 164 -1.35 -10.27 20.37
N THR A 165 -2.16 -11.24 19.95
CA THR A 165 -2.78 -12.22 20.83
C THR A 165 -2.34 -13.64 20.47
N PRO A 166 -2.05 -14.53 21.45
CA PRO A 166 -1.65 -15.90 21.17
C PRO A 166 -2.86 -16.74 20.75
N ILE A 167 -2.70 -17.48 19.67
CA ILE A 167 -3.65 -18.49 19.19
C ILE A 167 -3.00 -19.85 19.43
N PRO A 168 -3.57 -20.70 20.32
CA PRO A 168 -2.99 -22.01 20.61
C PRO A 168 -3.09 -22.95 19.41
N ALA A 169 -2.19 -23.93 19.34
CA ALA A 169 -2.32 -25.01 18.35
C ALA A 169 -3.60 -25.81 18.58
N GLY A 170 -4.18 -26.32 17.50
CA GLY A 170 -5.36 -27.16 17.61
C GLY A 170 -5.91 -27.65 16.28
N ASP A 171 -6.90 -28.52 16.40
CA ASP A 171 -7.61 -29.11 15.28
C ASP A 171 -9.02 -28.50 15.15
N PHE A 172 -9.47 -28.31 13.91
CA PHE A 172 -10.81 -27.81 13.65
C PHE A 172 -11.38 -28.34 12.32
N GLU A 173 -12.68 -28.19 12.14
CA GLU A 173 -13.36 -28.46 10.87
C GLU A 173 -13.36 -27.18 10.05
N MET A 174 -12.55 -27.15 8.98
CA MET A 174 -12.46 -26.03 8.03
C MET A 174 -13.55 -26.15 6.99
N GLY A 175 -14.15 -25.00 6.62
CA GLY A 175 -15.19 -24.92 5.61
C GLY A 175 -16.60 -25.16 6.12
N SER A 176 -17.55 -25.28 5.22
CA SER A 176 -18.97 -25.52 5.49
C SER A 176 -19.62 -26.39 4.41
N SER A 177 -20.95 -26.54 4.49
CA SER A 177 -21.73 -27.25 3.46
C SER A 177 -22.06 -26.42 2.24
N LYS A 178 -21.75 -25.10 2.22
CA LYS A 178 -21.98 -24.24 1.06
C LYS A 178 -20.98 -24.56 -0.05
N PRO A 179 -21.37 -24.51 -1.33
CA PRO A 179 -20.53 -24.94 -2.44
C PRO A 179 -19.13 -24.29 -2.48
N ALA A 180 -19.04 -22.98 -2.21
CA ALA A 180 -17.76 -22.25 -2.21
C ALA A 180 -16.86 -22.56 -1.02
N GLU A 181 -17.41 -23.14 0.04
CA GLU A 181 -16.78 -23.42 1.32
C GLU A 181 -16.62 -24.93 1.58
N SER A 182 -16.92 -25.77 0.60
CA SER A 182 -16.94 -27.24 0.72
C SER A 182 -15.77 -27.91 0.00
N PRO A 183 -15.45 -29.17 0.35
CA PRO A 183 -15.98 -29.94 1.45
C PRO A 183 -15.44 -29.48 2.81
N GLN A 184 -16.24 -29.68 3.87
CA GLN A 184 -15.73 -29.61 5.23
C GLN A 184 -14.68 -30.70 5.46
N HIS A 185 -13.57 -30.33 6.12
CA HIS A 185 -12.46 -31.24 6.34
C HIS A 185 -11.67 -30.86 7.59
N LYS A 186 -10.96 -31.83 8.16
CA LYS A 186 -10.16 -31.62 9.37
C LYS A 186 -8.85 -30.93 9.03
N VAL A 187 -8.51 -29.90 9.80
CA VAL A 187 -7.26 -29.16 9.68
C VAL A 187 -6.62 -29.03 11.05
N HIS A 188 -5.32 -29.31 11.13
CA HIS A 188 -4.47 -28.92 12.25
C HIS A 188 -3.76 -27.61 11.95
N VAL A 189 -3.70 -26.72 12.94
CA VAL A 189 -2.95 -25.46 12.88
C VAL A 189 -2.00 -25.40 14.07
N ASP A 190 -0.72 -25.14 13.82
CA ASP A 190 0.28 -24.91 14.87
C ASP A 190 -0.02 -23.58 15.61
N ALA A 191 0.58 -23.40 16.79
CA ALA A 191 0.42 -22.16 17.55
C ALA A 191 1.06 -20.96 16.83
N PHE A 192 0.39 -19.83 16.89
CA PHE A 192 0.87 -18.54 16.33
C PHE A 192 0.31 -17.36 17.14
N TRP A 193 0.81 -16.17 16.87
CA TRP A 193 0.21 -14.92 17.34
C TRP A 193 -0.48 -14.23 16.18
N MET A 194 -1.61 -13.59 16.45
CA MET A 194 -2.36 -12.82 15.46
C MET A 194 -2.51 -11.37 15.95
N GLN A 195 -2.36 -10.42 15.04
CA GLN A 195 -2.69 -9.02 15.31
C GLN A 195 -4.18 -8.92 15.66
N THR A 196 -4.49 -8.19 16.75
CA THR A 196 -5.86 -8.20 17.31
C THR A 196 -6.90 -7.54 16.42
N HIS A 197 -6.48 -6.68 15.51
CA HIS A 197 -7.30 -5.97 14.52
C HIS A 197 -6.54 -5.87 13.19
N GLU A 198 -7.17 -5.32 12.17
CA GLU A 198 -6.55 -5.07 10.87
C GLU A 198 -5.40 -4.05 11.00
N VAL A 199 -4.40 -4.15 10.12
CA VAL A 199 -3.33 -3.14 10.02
C VAL A 199 -3.95 -1.78 9.72
N THR A 200 -3.58 -0.77 10.50
CA THR A 200 -4.11 0.59 10.37
C THR A 200 -3.32 1.43 9.36
N TRP A 201 -3.92 2.53 8.91
CA TRP A 201 -3.21 3.54 8.12
C TRP A 201 -2.03 4.14 8.88
N ASP A 202 -2.14 4.29 10.21
CA ASP A 202 -1.04 4.77 11.05
C ASP A 202 0.19 3.85 10.94
N GLU A 203 -0.04 2.54 10.90
CA GLU A 203 1.01 1.53 10.73
C GLU A 203 1.52 1.49 9.28
N PHE A 204 0.62 1.44 8.28
CA PHE A 204 0.98 1.27 6.88
C PHE A 204 1.69 2.52 6.30
N HIS A 205 1.35 3.72 6.77
CA HIS A 205 2.02 4.96 6.39
C HIS A 205 3.49 4.99 6.81
N LEU A 206 3.87 4.32 7.90
CA LEU A 206 5.28 4.18 8.27
C LEU A 206 6.08 3.38 7.23
N PHE A 207 5.44 2.38 6.62
CA PHE A 207 6.04 1.62 5.53
C PHE A 207 6.08 2.45 4.23
N MET A 208 4.98 3.13 3.88
CA MET A 208 4.92 3.96 2.66
C MET A 208 5.90 5.12 2.70
N PHE A 209 6.05 5.78 3.86
CA PHE A 209 6.78 7.03 4.01
C PHE A 209 7.93 6.88 5.01
N ALA A 210 9.12 6.54 4.52
CA ALA A 210 10.31 6.32 5.35
C ALA A 210 10.57 7.45 6.38
N ALA A 211 10.27 8.70 6.01
CA ALA A 211 10.41 9.85 6.91
C ALA A 211 9.48 9.78 8.13
N GLN A 212 8.29 9.20 8.01
CA GLN A 212 7.37 9.03 9.14
C GLN A 212 7.86 7.95 10.12
N ALA A 213 8.59 6.95 9.62
CA ALA A 213 9.25 5.93 10.43
C ALA A 213 10.62 6.39 10.98
N ASN A 214 10.96 7.69 10.85
CA ASN A 214 12.27 8.26 11.20
C ASN A 214 13.45 7.51 10.55
N GLU A 215 13.24 6.96 9.37
CA GLU A 215 14.27 6.23 8.61
C GLU A 215 15.08 7.21 7.76
N LYS A 216 16.39 6.99 7.73
CA LYS A 216 17.32 7.71 6.86
C LYS A 216 17.95 6.72 5.90
N ALA A 217 17.91 7.03 4.62
CA ALA A 217 18.53 6.20 3.59
C ALA A 217 20.00 5.89 3.92
N GLY A 218 20.40 4.63 3.77
CA GLY A 218 21.74 4.14 4.03
C GLY A 218 22.04 3.79 5.50
N GLN A 219 21.10 3.99 6.43
CA GLN A 219 21.27 3.59 7.83
C GLN A 219 21.02 2.12 8.09
N ASP A 220 20.03 1.55 7.42
CA ASP A 220 19.68 0.13 7.54
C ASP A 220 19.55 -0.49 6.16
N LYS A 221 20.62 -1.16 5.72
CA LYS A 221 20.68 -1.79 4.41
C LYS A 221 19.61 -2.87 4.20
N THR A 222 19.14 -3.49 5.28
CA THR A 222 18.13 -4.54 5.25
C THR A 222 16.75 -3.93 4.98
N VAL A 223 16.40 -2.87 5.70
CA VAL A 223 15.15 -2.12 5.51
C VAL A 223 15.17 -1.36 4.19
N ASP A 224 16.30 -0.75 3.82
CA ASP A 224 16.45 0.02 2.57
C ASP A 224 16.34 -0.85 1.31
N ALA A 225 16.62 -2.16 1.42
CA ALA A 225 16.51 -3.09 0.29
C ALA A 225 15.07 -3.55 0.02
N ILE A 226 14.12 -3.27 0.90
CA ILE A 226 12.73 -3.68 0.74
C ILE A 226 12.00 -2.67 -0.15
N SER A 227 11.36 -3.17 -1.21
CA SER A 227 10.55 -2.33 -2.10
C SER A 227 9.37 -1.73 -1.36
N ARG A 228 9.04 -0.48 -1.66
CA ARG A 228 7.96 0.28 -1.03
C ARG A 228 6.95 0.76 -2.05
N PRO A 229 5.69 0.98 -1.64
CA PRO A 229 4.68 1.54 -2.51
C PRO A 229 5.13 2.88 -3.10
N THR A 230 4.85 3.08 -4.38
CA THR A 230 4.87 4.40 -4.99
C THR A 230 3.73 5.25 -4.42
N HIS A 231 3.83 6.57 -4.48
CA HIS A 231 2.73 7.44 -4.09
C HIS A 231 1.49 7.13 -4.94
N PRO A 232 0.32 6.89 -4.33
CA PRO A 232 -0.91 6.66 -5.08
C PRO A 232 -1.38 7.95 -5.78
N TYR A 233 -2.11 7.81 -6.87
CA TYR A 233 -2.68 8.95 -7.62
C TYR A 233 -3.81 9.67 -6.88
N VAL A 234 -4.47 8.95 -5.99
CA VAL A 234 -5.55 9.46 -5.14
C VAL A 234 -5.26 9.09 -3.70
N GLU A 235 -5.86 9.84 -2.78
CA GLU A 235 -5.80 9.47 -1.38
C GLU A 235 -6.63 8.18 -1.17
N MET A 236 -5.95 7.08 -0.76
CA MET A 236 -6.50 5.72 -0.80
C MET A 236 -7.46 5.40 0.34
N SER A 237 -7.71 6.31 1.29
CA SER A 237 -8.80 6.17 2.26
C SER A 237 -10.15 6.61 1.67
N PHE A 238 -10.15 7.24 0.49
CA PHE A 238 -11.33 7.82 -0.17
C PHE A 238 -12.12 8.77 0.74
N GLY A 239 -11.44 9.42 1.68
CA GLY A 239 -12.04 10.32 2.67
C GLY A 239 -12.85 9.62 3.77
N MET A 240 -12.78 8.29 3.88
CA MET A 240 -13.52 7.53 4.90
C MET A 240 -12.87 7.56 6.29
N GLY A 241 -11.56 7.92 6.38
CA GLY A 241 -10.83 8.08 7.64
C GLY A 241 -9.44 7.45 7.61
N ILE A 242 -8.51 8.00 8.39
CA ILE A 242 -7.11 7.57 8.45
C ILE A 242 -6.72 7.16 9.87
N GLU A 243 -6.73 8.09 10.83
CA GLU A 243 -6.22 7.87 12.19
C GLU A 243 -7.03 6.83 12.96
N GLY A 244 -6.41 5.67 13.20
CA GLY A 244 -7.03 4.52 13.86
C GLY A 244 -8.02 3.73 12.97
N PHE A 245 -8.00 3.96 11.66
CA PHE A 245 -8.80 3.20 10.69
C PHE A 245 -7.95 2.17 9.96
N PRO A 246 -8.54 1.05 9.46
CA PRO A 246 -7.80 0.04 8.73
C PRO A 246 -7.23 0.61 7.43
N ALA A 247 -6.02 0.20 7.07
CA ALA A 247 -5.42 0.45 5.77
C ALA A 247 -6.11 -0.41 4.70
N ILE A 248 -6.51 0.22 3.60
CA ILE A 248 -7.32 -0.42 2.55
C ILE A 248 -6.73 -0.24 1.16
N SER A 249 -7.31 -0.96 0.19
CA SER A 249 -7.01 -0.81 -1.24
C SER A 249 -5.56 -1.15 -1.62
N MET A 250 -4.87 -1.96 -0.83
CA MET A 250 -3.56 -2.48 -1.19
C MET A 250 -3.65 -3.88 -1.77
N THR A 251 -2.72 -4.21 -2.67
CA THR A 251 -2.56 -5.56 -3.19
C THR A 251 -2.05 -6.52 -2.11
N GLN A 252 -2.17 -7.81 -2.34
CA GLN A 252 -1.53 -8.82 -1.48
C GLN A 252 0.00 -8.65 -1.46
N HIS A 253 0.60 -8.26 -2.60
CA HIS A 253 2.02 -7.92 -2.67
C HIS A 253 2.39 -6.79 -1.70
N ALA A 254 1.63 -5.69 -1.69
CA ALA A 254 1.88 -4.57 -0.77
C ALA A 254 1.78 -5.00 0.70
N ALA A 255 0.80 -5.86 1.04
CA ALA A 255 0.64 -6.42 2.38
C ALA A 255 1.82 -7.34 2.76
N ASN A 256 2.30 -8.17 1.82
CA ASN A 256 3.49 -9.02 2.03
C ASN A 256 4.76 -8.20 2.22
N LYS A 257 4.96 -7.14 1.44
CA LYS A 257 6.12 -6.24 1.59
C LYS A 257 6.06 -5.41 2.88
N TYR A 258 4.87 -5.03 3.33
CA TYR A 258 4.69 -4.46 4.66
C TYR A 258 5.13 -5.45 5.76
N ALA A 259 4.72 -6.72 5.67
CA ALA A 259 5.11 -7.76 6.62
C ALA A 259 6.63 -8.02 6.63
N GLU A 260 7.28 -8.03 5.45
CA GLU A 260 8.73 -8.11 5.30
C GLU A 260 9.42 -6.92 5.99
N TRP A 261 8.96 -5.70 5.72
CA TRP A 261 9.48 -4.47 6.33
C TRP A 261 9.31 -4.49 7.85
N LEU A 262 8.13 -4.83 8.34
CA LEU A 262 7.86 -4.90 9.79
C LEU A 262 8.75 -5.94 10.46
N SER A 263 9.00 -7.07 9.79
CA SER A 263 9.90 -8.12 10.29
C SER A 263 11.34 -7.62 10.39
N ALA A 264 11.83 -6.90 9.39
CA ALA A 264 13.15 -6.28 9.42
C ALA A 264 13.27 -5.23 10.54
N LYS A 265 12.21 -4.42 10.76
CA LYS A 265 12.18 -3.37 11.79
C LYS A 265 12.16 -3.90 13.22
N THR A 266 11.43 -4.97 13.44
CA THR A 266 11.16 -5.49 14.80
C THR A 266 12.08 -6.64 15.20
N GLY A 267 12.66 -7.34 14.21
CA GLY A 267 13.40 -8.58 14.44
C GLY A 267 12.48 -9.74 14.85
N GLU A 268 11.21 -9.72 14.42
CA GLU A 268 10.25 -10.81 14.57
C GLU A 268 9.69 -11.16 13.20
N PHE A 269 9.33 -12.43 12.96
CA PHE A 269 8.81 -12.83 11.67
C PHE A 269 7.30 -12.60 11.58
N TYR A 270 6.86 -11.75 10.68
CA TYR A 270 5.45 -11.50 10.37
C TYR A 270 5.13 -11.89 8.92
N ARG A 271 3.90 -12.33 8.70
CA ARG A 271 3.31 -12.59 7.38
C ARG A 271 1.79 -12.47 7.41
N LEU A 272 1.16 -12.52 6.27
CA LEU A 272 -0.28 -12.73 6.19
C LEU A 272 -0.65 -14.09 6.80
N PRO A 273 -1.86 -14.26 7.36
CA PRO A 273 -2.37 -15.57 7.74
C PRO A 273 -2.60 -16.45 6.52
N THR A 274 -2.50 -17.77 6.67
CA THR A 274 -3.14 -18.68 5.73
C THR A 274 -4.67 -18.64 5.90
N GLU A 275 -5.43 -19.10 4.91
CA GLU A 275 -6.89 -19.24 5.05
C GLU A 275 -7.25 -20.09 6.27
N ALA A 276 -6.49 -21.16 6.53
CA ALA A 276 -6.72 -22.07 7.65
C ALA A 276 -6.45 -21.38 8.99
N GLU A 277 -5.36 -20.64 9.13
CA GLU A 277 -5.06 -19.89 10.35
C GLU A 277 -6.12 -18.81 10.62
N TRP A 278 -6.56 -18.12 9.57
CA TRP A 278 -7.60 -17.09 9.68
C TRP A 278 -8.93 -17.69 10.15
N GLU A 279 -9.39 -18.77 9.48
CA GLU A 279 -10.66 -19.42 9.83
C GLU A 279 -10.60 -20.08 11.22
N TYR A 280 -9.46 -20.72 11.57
CA TYR A 280 -9.22 -21.28 12.89
C TYR A 280 -9.33 -20.21 13.98
N ALA A 281 -8.64 -19.08 13.80
CA ALA A 281 -8.69 -17.98 14.76
C ALA A 281 -10.10 -17.39 14.91
N CYS A 282 -10.83 -17.26 13.81
CA CYS A 282 -12.23 -16.80 13.83
C CYS A 282 -13.16 -17.80 14.57
N LYS A 283 -12.96 -19.11 14.39
CA LYS A 283 -13.77 -20.18 14.97
C LYS A 283 -13.34 -20.63 16.38
N ALA A 284 -12.12 -20.38 16.80
CA ALA A 284 -11.47 -21.06 17.95
C ALA A 284 -12.09 -20.75 19.33
N GLY A 285 -13.08 -19.92 19.41
CA GLY A 285 -13.92 -19.73 20.59
C GLY A 285 -15.31 -20.34 20.46
N GLY A 286 -15.54 -21.09 19.39
CA GLY A 286 -16.90 -21.50 19.01
C GLY A 286 -17.62 -20.40 18.22
N LYS A 287 -18.90 -20.60 17.90
CA LYS A 287 -19.69 -19.54 17.25
C LYS A 287 -19.71 -18.32 18.16
N PRO A 288 -19.52 -17.10 17.61
CA PRO A 288 -19.66 -15.88 18.39
C PRO A 288 -20.98 -15.91 19.14
N SER A 289 -20.94 -15.87 20.44
CA SER A 289 -22.15 -15.91 21.31
C SER A 289 -22.86 -14.55 21.31
N ALA A 290 -22.19 -13.50 20.87
CA ALA A 290 -22.72 -12.15 20.78
C ALA A 290 -23.51 -11.96 19.46
N PRO A 291 -24.55 -11.09 19.46
CA PRO A 291 -25.19 -10.65 18.23
C PRO A 291 -24.16 -10.09 17.23
N LEU A 292 -24.31 -10.40 15.95
CA LEU A 292 -23.37 -9.93 14.90
C LEU A 292 -23.16 -8.40 14.96
N ALA A 293 -24.22 -7.64 15.24
CA ALA A 293 -24.15 -6.19 15.35
C ALA A 293 -23.21 -5.68 16.47
N ASP A 294 -22.92 -6.50 17.49
CA ASP A 294 -22.03 -6.16 18.59
C ASP A 294 -20.55 -6.36 18.26
N VAL A 295 -20.25 -7.23 17.28
CA VAL A 295 -18.89 -7.68 16.95
C VAL A 295 -18.46 -7.32 15.55
N ALA A 296 -19.37 -6.82 14.69
CA ALA A 296 -19.10 -6.58 13.27
C ALA A 296 -19.66 -5.23 12.78
N TRP A 297 -18.92 -4.62 11.85
CA TRP A 297 -19.37 -3.50 11.01
C TRP A 297 -19.71 -4.04 9.62
N TYR A 298 -20.97 -3.85 9.18
CA TYR A 298 -21.49 -4.37 7.92
C TYR A 298 -22.57 -3.44 7.35
N ALA A 299 -23.13 -3.71 6.18
CA ALA A 299 -24.00 -2.80 5.45
C ALA A 299 -25.11 -2.14 6.30
N ALA A 300 -25.71 -2.87 7.25
CA ALA A 300 -26.81 -2.34 8.04
C ALA A 300 -26.37 -1.36 9.16
N ASN A 301 -25.09 -1.34 9.57
CA ASN A 301 -24.65 -0.53 10.72
C ASN A 301 -23.37 0.29 10.47
N SER A 302 -22.68 0.12 9.33
CA SER A 302 -21.43 0.79 8.98
C SER A 302 -21.60 2.26 8.58
N THR A 303 -22.81 2.67 8.24
CA THR A 303 -23.09 4.00 7.63
C THR A 303 -22.39 4.24 6.28
N GLY A 304 -22.16 3.16 5.51
CA GLY A 304 -21.62 3.21 4.16
C GLY A 304 -20.10 3.42 4.09
N LYS A 305 -19.36 3.09 5.16
CA LYS A 305 -17.89 3.17 5.22
C LYS A 305 -17.32 2.25 6.30
N TYR A 306 -16.01 1.97 6.20
CA TYR A 306 -15.31 1.28 7.28
C TYR A 306 -15.22 2.17 8.54
N GLN A 307 -14.94 1.54 9.67
CA GLN A 307 -14.90 2.18 10.99
C GLN A 307 -13.51 2.02 11.61
N LYS A 308 -13.25 2.75 12.69
CA LYS A 308 -12.01 2.59 13.47
C LYS A 308 -11.89 1.15 13.93
N VAL A 309 -10.68 0.60 13.85
CA VAL A 309 -10.40 -0.75 14.33
C VAL A 309 -10.74 -0.92 15.81
N ALA A 310 -11.08 -2.13 16.21
CA ALA A 310 -11.40 -2.49 17.59
C ALA A 310 -12.51 -1.62 18.25
N SER A 311 -13.40 -1.06 17.46
CA SER A 311 -14.50 -0.21 17.95
C SER A 311 -15.78 -1.00 18.30
N LYS A 312 -15.80 -2.29 18.01
CA LYS A 312 -16.81 -3.26 18.44
C LYS A 312 -16.25 -4.17 19.55
N LYS A 313 -17.06 -5.09 20.03
CA LYS A 313 -16.61 -6.11 21.00
C LYS A 313 -15.71 -7.13 20.27
N PRO A 314 -14.67 -7.63 20.94
CA PRO A 314 -13.88 -8.73 20.38
C PRO A 314 -14.68 -10.03 20.37
N ILE A 315 -14.27 -10.93 19.47
CA ILE A 315 -14.62 -12.35 19.54
C ILE A 315 -13.60 -13.10 20.42
N ALA A 316 -13.54 -14.41 20.33
CA ALA A 316 -12.58 -15.22 21.07
C ALA A 316 -11.13 -14.74 20.87
N PHE A 317 -10.26 -15.06 21.82
CA PHE A 317 -8.86 -14.64 21.87
C PHE A 317 -8.62 -13.11 21.86
N GLY A 318 -9.66 -12.30 22.04
CA GLY A 318 -9.54 -10.84 21.99
C GLY A 318 -9.35 -10.30 20.59
N LEU A 319 -9.79 -11.03 19.57
CA LEU A 319 -9.75 -10.61 18.16
C LEU A 319 -10.94 -9.71 17.82
N PHE A 320 -10.68 -8.58 17.22
CA PHE A 320 -11.65 -7.60 16.75
C PHE A 320 -11.79 -7.69 15.22
N ASP A 321 -12.95 -7.29 14.73
CA ASP A 321 -13.21 -7.05 13.31
C ASP A 321 -12.91 -8.26 12.39
N MET A 322 -12.93 -9.49 12.97
CA MET A 322 -12.81 -10.72 12.18
C MET A 322 -14.00 -10.93 11.24
N LEU A 323 -15.11 -10.27 11.49
CA LEU A 323 -16.29 -10.27 10.65
C LEU A 323 -16.65 -8.82 10.34
N GLY A 324 -16.71 -8.47 9.06
CA GLY A 324 -17.02 -7.11 8.61
C GLY A 324 -15.83 -6.14 8.71
N ASN A 325 -16.08 -4.88 8.84
CA ASN A 325 -15.16 -3.76 8.73
C ASN A 325 -14.43 -3.77 7.38
N VAL A 326 -13.27 -4.43 7.25
CA VAL A 326 -12.65 -4.64 5.94
C VAL A 326 -12.35 -6.12 5.71
N SER A 327 -12.50 -6.57 4.46
CA SER A 327 -12.09 -7.91 4.05
C SER A 327 -10.56 -8.02 4.11
N GLU A 328 -10.04 -9.21 4.40
CA GLU A 328 -8.63 -9.39 4.71
C GLU A 328 -7.94 -10.36 3.77
N TRP A 329 -6.79 -9.94 3.25
CA TRP A 329 -5.90 -10.81 2.49
C TRP A 329 -5.43 -12.00 3.33
N THR A 330 -5.40 -13.17 2.69
CA THR A 330 -4.64 -14.33 3.17
C THR A 330 -3.51 -14.67 2.20
N LEU A 331 -2.63 -15.61 2.57
CA LEU A 331 -1.52 -16.04 1.71
C LEU A 331 -1.96 -16.92 0.53
N ASP A 332 -3.17 -17.45 0.58
CA ASP A 332 -3.58 -18.57 -0.28
C ASP A 332 -4.12 -18.12 -1.63
N GLN A 333 -3.82 -18.93 -2.65
CA GLN A 333 -4.63 -18.99 -3.87
C GLN A 333 -6.02 -19.49 -3.51
N LEU A 334 -7.09 -18.83 -3.98
CA LEU A 334 -8.42 -19.39 -3.83
C LEU A 334 -8.54 -20.66 -4.67
N ALA A 335 -8.63 -21.79 -4.02
CA ALA A 335 -8.75 -23.11 -4.64
C ALA A 335 -9.85 -23.93 -3.96
N PRO A 336 -10.42 -24.93 -4.64
CA PRO A 336 -11.33 -25.89 -4.00
C PRO A 336 -10.65 -26.60 -2.84
N TYR A 337 -11.39 -26.82 -1.75
CA TYR A 337 -10.88 -27.59 -0.63
C TYR A 337 -10.70 -29.07 -0.96
N SER A 338 -9.73 -29.68 -0.31
CA SER A 338 -9.55 -31.14 -0.29
C SER A 338 -10.33 -31.75 0.87
N ALA A 339 -10.94 -32.92 0.67
CA ALA A 339 -11.58 -33.67 1.76
C ALA A 339 -10.59 -34.36 2.71
N ALA A 340 -9.31 -34.37 2.37
CA ALA A 340 -8.27 -34.98 3.20
C ALA A 340 -7.95 -34.12 4.44
N THR A 341 -7.60 -34.77 5.54
CA THR A 341 -7.03 -34.09 6.71
C THR A 341 -5.72 -33.41 6.34
N GLN A 342 -5.55 -32.15 6.76
CA GLN A 342 -4.40 -31.33 6.44
C GLN A 342 -3.72 -30.78 7.70
N ASN A 343 -2.42 -30.54 7.63
CA ASN A 343 -1.65 -29.89 8.69
C ASN A 343 -1.04 -28.61 8.13
N ASN A 344 -1.34 -27.46 8.77
CA ASN A 344 -0.87 -26.13 8.38
C ASN A 344 -0.98 -25.91 6.86
N PRO A 345 -2.14 -26.11 6.23
CA PRO A 345 -2.27 -26.00 4.79
C PRO A 345 -2.00 -24.57 4.32
N TRP A 346 -1.33 -24.47 3.18
CA TRP A 346 -1.11 -23.24 2.43
C TRP A 346 -1.06 -23.54 0.95
N VAL A 347 -1.89 -22.86 0.20
CA VAL A 347 -1.94 -22.96 -1.27
C VAL A 347 -1.21 -21.76 -1.85
N ALA A 348 0.09 -21.91 -2.16
CA ALA A 348 0.87 -20.83 -2.73
C ALA A 348 0.25 -20.31 -4.04
N LEU A 349 0.28 -19.00 -4.28
CA LEU A 349 -0.20 -18.40 -5.51
C LEU A 349 0.60 -18.91 -6.72
N LYS A 350 -0.13 -19.21 -7.79
CA LYS A 350 0.38 -19.56 -9.11
C LYS A 350 -0.01 -18.55 -10.17
N THR A 351 -1.03 -17.76 -9.88
CA THR A 351 -1.58 -16.68 -10.71
C THR A 351 -1.94 -15.52 -9.80
N ALA A 352 -1.93 -14.31 -10.30
CA ALA A 352 -2.28 -13.11 -9.54
C ALA A 352 -3.74 -13.18 -9.01
N TYR A 353 -4.63 -13.79 -9.79
CA TYR A 353 -6.04 -13.98 -9.43
C TYR A 353 -6.50 -15.42 -9.63
N PRO A 354 -7.46 -15.90 -8.82
CA PRO A 354 -7.95 -15.30 -7.59
C PRO A 354 -7.07 -15.65 -6.38
N ALA A 355 -6.63 -14.65 -5.61
CA ALA A 355 -6.11 -14.85 -4.27
C ALA A 355 -7.26 -14.85 -3.26
N ALA A 356 -7.09 -15.57 -2.14
CA ALA A 356 -8.16 -15.74 -1.16
C ALA A 356 -8.25 -14.57 -0.18
N VAL A 357 -9.48 -14.13 0.10
CA VAL A 357 -9.85 -13.04 1.00
C VAL A 357 -10.92 -13.52 1.97
N ARG A 358 -10.87 -13.05 3.21
CA ARG A 358 -11.73 -13.49 4.31
C ARG A 358 -12.41 -12.32 5.03
N GLY A 359 -13.41 -12.64 5.87
CA GLY A 359 -14.03 -11.75 6.86
C GLY A 359 -15.28 -11.01 6.39
N GLY A 360 -15.41 -10.72 5.10
CA GLY A 360 -16.40 -9.79 4.59
C GLY A 360 -16.10 -8.35 5.03
N ASN A 361 -16.94 -7.39 4.69
CA ASN A 361 -16.61 -5.98 4.88
C ASN A 361 -17.84 -5.12 5.25
N TRP A 362 -17.57 -3.83 5.45
CA TRP A 362 -18.56 -2.81 5.84
C TRP A 362 -19.76 -2.66 4.89
N ASN A 363 -19.64 -3.14 3.64
CA ASN A 363 -20.70 -3.04 2.63
C ASN A 363 -21.43 -4.36 2.39
N ASP A 364 -21.00 -5.43 3.05
CA ASP A 364 -21.58 -6.76 2.87
C ASP A 364 -22.85 -6.96 3.70
N PRO A 365 -23.79 -7.77 3.21
CA PRO A 365 -24.98 -8.15 3.97
C PRO A 365 -24.62 -9.17 5.08
N PRO A 366 -25.38 -9.20 6.19
CA PRO A 366 -25.02 -9.99 7.39
C PRO A 366 -24.89 -11.50 7.16
N GLU A 367 -25.58 -12.05 6.18
CA GLU A 367 -25.56 -13.49 5.85
C GLU A 367 -24.25 -13.96 5.23
N THR A 368 -23.41 -13.06 4.73
CA THR A 368 -22.08 -13.36 4.17
C THR A 368 -20.96 -13.26 5.22
N LEU A 369 -21.24 -12.68 6.39
CA LEU A 369 -20.28 -12.46 7.46
C LEU A 369 -20.19 -13.71 8.35
N THR A 370 -19.50 -14.73 7.85
CA THR A 370 -19.22 -15.98 8.60
C THR A 370 -17.74 -16.30 8.55
N CYS A 371 -17.26 -17.05 9.53
CA CYS A 371 -15.84 -17.46 9.55
C CYS A 371 -15.46 -18.34 8.35
N GLU A 372 -16.41 -19.01 7.74
CA GLU A 372 -16.23 -19.89 6.59
C GLU A 372 -16.25 -19.15 5.25
N SER A 373 -16.85 -17.94 5.19
CA SER A 373 -17.00 -17.19 3.95
C SER A 373 -15.65 -16.89 3.29
N ARG A 374 -15.61 -17.13 1.98
CA ARG A 374 -14.41 -16.95 1.13
C ARG A 374 -14.75 -16.07 -0.05
N LEU A 375 -13.83 -15.18 -0.40
CA LEU A 375 -13.91 -14.35 -1.60
C LEU A 375 -12.61 -14.50 -2.39
N GLY A 376 -12.71 -14.59 -3.72
CA GLY A 376 -11.56 -14.56 -4.61
C GLY A 376 -11.32 -13.17 -5.14
N SER A 377 -10.06 -12.76 -5.18
CA SER A 377 -9.68 -11.52 -5.85
C SER A 377 -9.90 -11.59 -7.36
N ASP A 378 -10.09 -10.43 -7.99
CA ASP A 378 -10.37 -10.31 -9.42
C ASP A 378 -9.68 -9.10 -10.02
N ALA A 379 -9.25 -9.18 -11.28
CA ALA A 379 -8.57 -8.09 -11.98
C ALA A 379 -9.39 -6.80 -12.06
N SER A 380 -10.71 -6.87 -11.90
CA SER A 380 -11.57 -5.69 -11.85
C SER A 380 -11.33 -4.80 -10.62
N TRP A 381 -10.67 -5.32 -9.57
CA TRP A 381 -10.37 -4.53 -8.34
C TRP A 381 -9.34 -3.43 -8.56
N LYS A 382 -8.66 -3.41 -9.70
CA LYS A 382 -7.76 -2.32 -10.14
C LYS A 382 -8.11 -1.77 -11.52
N GLN A 383 -9.38 -1.85 -11.91
CA GLN A 383 -9.81 -1.44 -13.26
C GLN A 383 -9.56 0.05 -13.49
N GLN A 384 -9.83 0.90 -12.49
CA GLN A 384 -9.67 2.35 -12.56
C GLN A 384 -8.23 2.84 -12.33
N ASP A 385 -7.28 1.94 -12.05
CA ASP A 385 -5.87 2.34 -11.95
C ASP A 385 -5.41 2.92 -13.29
N PRO A 386 -4.98 4.19 -13.32
CA PRO A 386 -4.58 4.86 -14.57
C PRO A 386 -3.18 4.44 -15.06
N GLN A 387 -2.43 3.67 -14.28
CA GLN A 387 -1.08 3.25 -14.65
C GLN A 387 -1.09 2.17 -15.75
N LEU A 388 -0.08 2.21 -16.60
CA LEU A 388 0.21 1.17 -17.58
C LEU A 388 1.73 0.87 -17.54
N PRO A 389 2.14 -0.32 -17.08
CA PRO A 389 1.30 -1.39 -16.53
C PRO A 389 0.61 -0.98 -15.22
N LYS A 390 -0.48 -1.69 -14.86
CA LYS A 390 -1.21 -1.47 -13.61
C LYS A 390 -0.29 -1.55 -12.39
N SER A 391 -0.62 -0.82 -11.35
CA SER A 391 0.16 -0.82 -10.11
C SER A 391 0.20 -2.21 -9.45
N ILE A 392 1.38 -2.62 -9.02
CA ILE A 392 1.52 -3.82 -8.17
C ILE A 392 1.22 -3.53 -6.68
N TRP A 393 0.90 -2.28 -6.35
CA TRP A 393 0.72 -1.82 -4.96
C TRP A 393 -0.72 -1.61 -4.55
N TYR A 394 -1.62 -1.27 -5.49
CA TYR A 394 -2.97 -0.82 -5.17
C TYR A 394 -4.04 -1.57 -5.93
N GLU A 395 -5.14 -1.87 -5.23
CA GLU A 395 -6.42 -2.33 -5.76
C GLU A 395 -7.41 -1.15 -5.69
N THR A 396 -7.37 -0.27 -6.68
CA THR A 396 -8.06 1.03 -6.69
C THR A 396 -9.57 0.95 -6.57
N ASP A 397 -10.16 -0.19 -6.92
CA ASP A 397 -11.60 -0.43 -6.93
C ASP A 397 -12.06 -1.32 -5.76
N ALA A 398 -11.17 -1.60 -4.80
CA ALA A 398 -11.47 -2.39 -3.60
C ALA A 398 -11.33 -1.58 -2.29
N PRO A 399 -12.14 -0.52 -2.07
CA PRO A 399 -12.04 0.35 -0.89
C PRO A 399 -12.53 -0.33 0.40
N TRP A 400 -12.69 -1.61 0.38
CA TRP A 400 -13.15 -2.49 1.46
C TRP A 400 -12.14 -3.59 1.79
N LEU A 401 -10.96 -3.58 1.18
CA LEU A 401 -9.97 -4.65 1.26
C LEU A 401 -8.73 -4.19 2.02
N GLY A 402 -8.44 -4.85 3.14
CA GLY A 402 -7.28 -4.63 3.99
C GLY A 402 -6.58 -5.94 4.34
N PHE A 403 -5.93 -6.00 5.50
CA PHE A 403 -5.24 -7.20 5.96
C PHE A 403 -4.88 -7.11 7.45
N ARG A 404 -4.59 -8.25 8.07
CA ARG A 404 -3.91 -8.36 9.37
C ARG A 404 -2.73 -9.30 9.28
N LEU A 405 -1.86 -9.29 10.29
CA LEU A 405 -0.66 -10.12 10.31
C LEU A 405 -0.73 -11.20 11.36
N VAL A 406 0.04 -12.26 11.09
CA VAL A 406 0.35 -13.32 12.06
C VAL A 406 1.86 -13.42 12.26
N ARG A 407 2.24 -13.95 13.43
CA ARG A 407 3.59 -14.34 13.78
C ARG A 407 3.59 -15.82 14.18
N PRO A 408 4.06 -16.75 13.34
CA PRO A 408 4.20 -18.15 13.70
C PRO A 408 5.07 -18.35 14.94
N ALA A 409 4.74 -19.33 15.77
CA ALA A 409 5.55 -19.67 16.96
C ALA A 409 6.91 -20.21 16.58
N LYS A 410 7.02 -20.90 15.43
CA LYS A 410 8.26 -21.40 14.86
C LYS A 410 8.73 -20.45 13.76
N VAL A 411 9.96 -19.98 13.88
CA VAL A 411 10.60 -19.17 12.84
C VAL A 411 10.89 -20.06 11.62
N PRO A 412 10.39 -19.73 10.42
CA PRO A 412 10.66 -20.50 9.21
C PRO A 412 12.10 -20.31 8.72
N THR A 413 12.55 -21.14 7.77
CA THR A 413 13.81 -20.91 7.05
C THR A 413 13.74 -19.64 6.21
N ALA A 414 14.91 -19.10 5.81
CA ALA A 414 14.96 -17.92 4.94
C ALA A 414 14.28 -18.17 3.59
N GLU A 415 14.37 -19.38 3.05
CA GLU A 415 13.70 -19.77 1.80
C GLU A 415 12.18 -19.86 1.94
N GLU A 416 11.70 -20.30 3.10
CA GLU A 416 10.24 -20.25 3.41
C GLU A 416 9.76 -18.82 3.60
N MET A 417 10.50 -17.96 4.34
CA MET A 417 10.20 -16.54 4.48
C MET A 417 10.13 -15.86 3.11
N PHE A 418 11.11 -16.14 2.24
CA PHE A 418 11.12 -15.61 0.88
C PHE A 418 9.84 -15.97 0.12
N ARG A 419 9.39 -17.21 0.20
CA ARG A 419 8.16 -17.68 -0.47
C ARG A 419 6.89 -17.05 0.09
N TYR A 420 6.85 -16.66 1.37
CA TYR A 420 5.72 -15.96 1.97
C TYR A 420 5.64 -14.49 1.52
N TRP A 421 6.78 -13.82 1.35
CA TRP A 421 6.82 -12.40 1.04
C TRP A 421 6.93 -12.09 -0.46
N ASN A 422 7.38 -13.06 -1.27
CA ASN A 422 7.68 -12.89 -2.69
C ASN A 422 7.07 -14.05 -3.48
N ASN A 423 5.78 -13.95 -3.80
CA ASN A 423 5.07 -14.99 -4.55
C ASN A 423 5.34 -14.92 -6.07
N GLY A 424 5.80 -13.77 -6.59
CA GLY A 424 6.28 -13.60 -7.97
C GLY A 424 5.19 -13.41 -9.02
N VAL A 425 3.91 -13.53 -8.66
CA VAL A 425 2.80 -13.48 -9.62
C VAL A 425 2.37 -12.05 -9.98
N GLU A 426 2.78 -11.04 -9.24
CA GLU A 426 2.41 -9.63 -9.45
C GLU A 426 2.98 -9.06 -10.75
N HIS A 427 4.02 -9.69 -11.28
CA HIS A 427 4.68 -9.29 -12.52
C HIS A 427 4.09 -9.98 -13.75
N ASP A 428 3.26 -11.01 -13.57
CA ASP A 428 2.69 -11.79 -14.68
C ASP A 428 1.55 -11.04 -15.41
N GLU A 429 1.12 -9.90 -14.88
CA GLU A 429 0.07 -9.05 -15.45
C GLU A 429 0.61 -7.87 -16.28
N GLN A 430 1.90 -7.80 -16.50
CA GLN A 430 2.57 -6.68 -17.19
C GLN A 430 2.69 -6.91 -18.71
#